data_a150bbb6d8a69bcbae769be19b254c3e
#
_entry.id   a150bbb6d8a69bcbae769be19b254c3e
#
_cell.length_a   1.000
_cell.length_b   1.000
_cell.length_c   1.000
_cell.angle_alpha   90.00
_cell.angle_beta   90.00
_cell.angle_gamma   90.00
#
_symmetry.space_group_name_H-M   'P 1'
#
loop_
_entity.id
_entity.type
_entity.pdbx_description
1 polymer ?
#
loop_
_entity_poly.entity_id
_entity_poly.type
_entity_poly.pdbx_seq_one_letter_code
_entity_poly.pdbx_strand_id
1 'polypeptide(L)'
;MLRNKPVYRWIHNLMKEMNTEIACIRLGNVHVIPVICPDIACEFLKAQDNTFASRPNTMATDLISSGYLATILSPSGDQWNKMKKVLMTHVLSPKKHQWLYSKRVEEADHLVHYVYNQCKKSVHQGGIVNLRTAAQHYCANVTRKMLFNKRFFGEGMKDGGPGFEEEEYVDALFSCLNHIYAFCISDFLPSLIGLDLDGHEKVVMENHRIINKYHDPIIHERVQQWKDGAKKDTEDLLDILITLKDRHGNPLLSKDEIKAQITEIMVAAVDNPSNACEWAFAEMLNQPEILEKATEELDRVVGKERLVQESDFAHLNYVKACAREAFRLHPVAPFNVPHVSAADTTVANYFIPKGSYVLLSRLGLGRNPKVWDEPLKFKPERHLNEMEKVVLTENNLRFISFSTGKRGCIGVSLGTSMTTMLFARLLQAFTWSLPPRQSSIDLTIAEDSMALAKPLCALAKPRLPPQVYPGY
;
A
#
# COMPACT_ATOMS: atom_id res chain seq x y z
N MET A 1 -6.36 -1.12 -27.14
CA MET A 1 -5.81 -1.62 -25.87
C MET A 1 -4.39 -2.12 -26.04
N LEU A 2 -4.11 -3.17 -26.80
CA LEU A 2 -2.76 -3.73 -26.99
C LEU A 2 -1.70 -2.76 -27.54
N ARG A 3 -2.09 -1.78 -28.36
CA ARG A 3 -1.17 -0.78 -28.94
C ARG A 3 -0.89 0.41 -28.03
N ASN A 4 -1.71 0.66 -27.03
CA ASN A 4 -1.69 1.85 -26.17
C ASN A 4 -1.31 1.49 -24.74
N LYS A 5 -0.19 0.79 -24.56
CA LYS A 5 0.36 0.52 -23.21
C LYS A 5 1.25 1.70 -22.74
N PRO A 6 1.19 2.03 -21.45
CA PRO A 6 0.23 1.55 -20.46
C PRO A 6 -1.17 2.17 -20.68
N VAL A 7 -2.18 1.33 -20.53
CA VAL A 7 -3.60 1.69 -20.83
C VAL A 7 -4.09 2.90 -20.04
N TYR A 8 -3.63 3.09 -18.81
CA TYR A 8 -4.04 4.23 -17.99
C TYR A 8 -3.64 5.58 -18.61
N ARG A 9 -2.47 5.67 -19.26
CA ARG A 9 -2.02 6.91 -19.94
C ARG A 9 -2.93 7.22 -21.12
N TRP A 10 -3.31 6.21 -21.88
CA TRP A 10 -4.25 6.36 -22.98
C TRP A 10 -5.62 6.86 -22.47
N ILE A 11 -6.17 6.28 -21.40
CA ILE A 11 -7.42 6.74 -20.79
C ILE A 11 -7.34 8.22 -20.37
N HIS A 12 -6.28 8.62 -19.68
CA HIS A 12 -6.11 10.01 -19.26
C HIS A 12 -5.95 10.98 -20.42
N ASN A 13 -5.22 10.59 -21.48
CA ASN A 13 -5.09 11.41 -22.70
C ASN A 13 -6.45 11.56 -23.40
N LEU A 14 -7.21 10.46 -23.53
CA LEU A 14 -8.55 10.49 -24.11
C LEU A 14 -9.48 11.44 -23.33
N MET A 15 -9.50 11.37 -21.99
CA MET A 15 -10.31 12.27 -21.17
C MET A 15 -9.91 13.74 -21.34
N LYS A 16 -8.60 14.00 -21.47
CA LYS A 16 -8.07 15.33 -21.73
C LYS A 16 -8.47 15.85 -23.11
N GLU A 17 -8.35 15.03 -24.16
CA GLU A 17 -8.77 15.37 -25.52
C GLU A 17 -10.28 15.65 -25.61
N MET A 18 -11.09 14.85 -24.90
CA MET A 18 -12.54 15.05 -24.81
C MET A 18 -12.94 16.21 -23.87
N ASN A 19 -12.01 16.80 -23.16
CA ASN A 19 -12.24 17.82 -22.14
C ASN A 19 -13.36 17.43 -21.15
N THR A 20 -13.30 16.20 -20.60
CA THR A 20 -14.33 15.64 -19.73
C THR A 20 -13.76 15.12 -18.42
N GLU A 21 -14.56 15.19 -17.36
CA GLU A 21 -14.22 14.69 -16.03
C GLU A 21 -14.78 13.29 -15.73
N ILE A 22 -15.66 12.82 -16.62
CA ILE A 22 -16.20 11.46 -16.64
C ILE A 22 -16.36 11.03 -18.09
N ALA A 23 -15.99 9.80 -18.41
CA ALA A 23 -16.17 9.22 -19.74
C ALA A 23 -16.73 7.80 -19.64
N CYS A 24 -17.28 7.30 -20.75
CA CYS A 24 -17.64 5.89 -20.90
C CYS A 24 -16.84 5.30 -22.06
N ILE A 25 -16.01 4.31 -21.75
CA ILE A 25 -15.19 3.59 -22.72
C ILE A 25 -15.67 2.15 -22.76
N ARG A 26 -16.04 1.66 -23.94
CA ARG A 26 -16.42 0.27 -24.10
C ARG A 26 -15.19 -0.58 -24.38
N LEU A 27 -14.83 -1.46 -23.45
CA LEU A 27 -13.79 -2.47 -23.62
C LEU A 27 -14.46 -3.85 -23.73
N GLY A 28 -14.48 -4.42 -24.92
CA GLY A 28 -15.22 -5.66 -25.17
C GLY A 28 -16.70 -5.52 -24.79
N ASN A 29 -17.13 -6.32 -23.81
CA ASN A 29 -18.50 -6.31 -23.31
C ASN A 29 -18.72 -5.44 -22.07
N VAL A 30 -17.69 -4.74 -21.59
CA VAL A 30 -17.73 -3.97 -20.34
C VAL A 30 -17.69 -2.47 -20.63
N HIS A 31 -18.58 -1.72 -19.98
CA HIS A 31 -18.50 -0.27 -19.91
C HIS A 31 -17.53 0.12 -18.77
N VAL A 32 -16.45 0.80 -19.13
CA VAL A 32 -15.42 1.30 -18.18
C VAL A 32 -15.60 2.81 -18.05
N ILE A 33 -15.76 3.29 -16.82
CA ILE A 33 -16.12 4.67 -16.51
C ILE A 33 -14.99 5.29 -15.66
N PRO A 34 -13.99 5.91 -16.30
CA PRO A 34 -12.96 6.68 -15.60
C PRO A 34 -13.52 8.02 -15.11
N VAL A 35 -13.12 8.43 -13.90
CA VAL A 35 -13.56 9.65 -13.20
C VAL A 35 -12.36 10.39 -12.64
N ILE A 36 -12.28 11.72 -12.87
CA ILE A 36 -11.23 12.62 -12.37
C ILE A 36 -11.77 13.81 -11.55
N CYS A 37 -13.10 13.86 -11.32
CA CYS A 37 -13.76 14.90 -10.53
C CYS A 37 -14.07 14.39 -9.12
N PRO A 38 -13.69 15.10 -8.04
CA PRO A 38 -13.99 14.71 -6.66
C PRO A 38 -15.50 14.62 -6.36
N ASP A 39 -16.30 15.55 -6.90
CA ASP A 39 -17.75 15.59 -6.66
C ASP A 39 -18.43 14.35 -7.25
N ILE A 40 -18.09 14.02 -8.51
CA ILE A 40 -18.57 12.79 -9.16
C ILE A 40 -18.07 11.54 -8.42
N ALA A 41 -16.82 11.53 -7.99
CA ALA A 41 -16.27 10.43 -7.19
C ALA A 41 -17.01 10.26 -5.85
N CYS A 42 -17.39 11.37 -5.20
CA CYS A 42 -18.21 11.35 -3.98
C CYS A 42 -19.62 10.81 -4.25
N GLU A 43 -20.22 11.13 -5.38
CA GLU A 43 -21.54 10.58 -5.74
C GLU A 43 -21.46 9.04 -5.88
N PHE A 44 -20.43 8.50 -6.53
CA PHE A 44 -20.19 7.06 -6.60
C PHE A 44 -19.96 6.41 -5.24
N LEU A 45 -19.06 6.93 -4.41
CA LEU A 45 -18.55 6.24 -3.22
C LEU A 45 -19.24 6.63 -1.92
N LYS A 46 -20.06 7.69 -1.91
CA LYS A 46 -20.83 8.10 -0.71
C LYS A 46 -22.33 8.05 -0.97
N ALA A 47 -22.83 8.82 -1.94
CA ALA A 47 -24.27 8.91 -2.17
C ALA A 47 -24.85 7.59 -2.67
N GLN A 48 -24.16 6.89 -3.57
CA GLN A 48 -24.59 5.62 -4.15
C GLN A 48 -23.70 4.42 -3.76
N ASP A 49 -23.08 4.49 -2.60
CA ASP A 49 -22.13 3.49 -2.08
C ASP A 49 -22.67 2.04 -2.15
N ASN A 50 -23.95 1.84 -1.89
CA ASN A 50 -24.58 0.51 -1.99
C ASN A 50 -24.54 -0.06 -3.41
N THR A 51 -24.82 0.77 -4.41
CA THR A 51 -24.85 0.38 -5.82
C THR A 51 -23.46 0.03 -6.34
N PHE A 52 -22.43 0.73 -5.83
CA PHE A 52 -21.03 0.57 -6.27
C PHE A 52 -20.15 -0.19 -5.28
N ALA A 53 -20.73 -0.92 -4.35
CA ALA A 53 -19.95 -1.69 -3.36
C ALA A 53 -19.32 -2.97 -3.94
N SER A 54 -19.66 -3.42 -5.14
CA SER A 54 -19.10 -4.65 -5.69
C SER A 54 -17.74 -4.42 -6.36
N ARG A 55 -17.02 -5.54 -6.59
CA ARG A 55 -15.76 -5.60 -7.31
C ARG A 55 -15.95 -6.38 -8.63
N PRO A 56 -15.16 -6.08 -9.67
CA PRO A 56 -15.18 -6.91 -10.87
C PRO A 56 -14.57 -8.29 -10.60
N ASN A 57 -15.08 -9.28 -11.32
CA ASN A 57 -14.44 -10.57 -11.41
C ASN A 57 -13.39 -10.49 -12.51
N THR A 58 -12.11 -10.56 -12.13
CA THR A 58 -10.99 -10.56 -13.07
C THR A 58 -10.11 -11.77 -12.82
N MET A 59 -9.36 -12.20 -13.82
CA MET A 59 -8.44 -13.33 -13.73
C MET A 59 -7.45 -13.16 -12.55
N ALA A 60 -6.80 -12.01 -12.48
CA ALA A 60 -5.81 -11.75 -11.45
C ALA A 60 -6.42 -11.71 -10.04
N THR A 61 -7.59 -11.09 -9.86
CA THR A 61 -8.25 -11.02 -8.56
C THR A 61 -8.77 -12.36 -8.08
N ASP A 62 -9.24 -13.21 -8.99
CA ASP A 62 -9.66 -14.58 -8.70
C ASP A 62 -8.49 -15.43 -8.19
N LEU A 63 -7.38 -15.46 -8.93
CA LEU A 63 -6.19 -16.21 -8.56
C LEU A 63 -5.60 -15.76 -7.22
N ILE A 64 -5.40 -14.46 -7.03
CA ILE A 64 -4.74 -13.91 -5.84
C ILE A 64 -5.62 -14.07 -4.59
N SER A 65 -6.93 -13.97 -4.72
CA SER A 65 -7.88 -14.16 -3.62
C SER A 65 -8.34 -15.59 -3.41
N SER A 66 -7.78 -16.55 -4.16
CA SER A 66 -8.12 -17.97 -4.11
C SER A 66 -9.63 -18.22 -4.31
N GLY A 67 -10.22 -17.64 -5.36
CA GLY A 67 -11.65 -17.75 -5.63
C GLY A 67 -12.50 -16.77 -4.81
N TYR A 68 -12.00 -15.57 -4.57
CA TYR A 68 -12.69 -14.50 -3.82
C TYR A 68 -12.98 -14.84 -2.34
N LEU A 69 -12.11 -15.61 -1.70
CA LEU A 69 -12.25 -16.00 -0.28
C LEU A 69 -11.81 -14.92 0.71
N ALA A 70 -11.16 -13.83 0.24
CA ALA A 70 -10.67 -12.75 1.09
C ALA A 70 -11.64 -11.54 1.16
N THR A 71 -11.13 -10.33 1.42
CA THR A 71 -11.98 -9.15 1.69
C THR A 71 -11.92 -8.08 0.60
N ILE A 72 -10.71 -7.68 0.15
CA ILE A 72 -10.53 -6.47 -0.67
C ILE A 72 -10.99 -6.70 -2.10
N LEU A 73 -10.63 -7.87 -2.66
CA LEU A 73 -10.87 -8.23 -4.04
C LEU A 73 -12.22 -8.93 -4.27
N SER A 74 -12.87 -9.41 -3.21
CA SER A 74 -14.13 -10.15 -3.32
C SER A 74 -15.29 -9.24 -3.75
N PRO A 75 -16.16 -9.71 -4.66
CA PRO A 75 -17.43 -9.06 -4.95
C PRO A 75 -18.29 -8.86 -3.70
N SER A 76 -19.28 -7.97 -3.77
CA SER A 76 -20.22 -7.75 -2.67
C SER A 76 -21.10 -9.01 -2.47
N GLY A 77 -21.22 -9.48 -1.23
CA GLY A 77 -21.97 -10.68 -0.88
C GLY A 77 -21.61 -11.18 0.53
N ASP A 78 -22.12 -12.37 0.87
CA ASP A 78 -21.98 -12.94 2.22
C ASP A 78 -20.52 -13.23 2.58
N GLN A 79 -19.73 -13.73 1.65
CA GLN A 79 -18.31 -13.99 1.84
C GLN A 79 -17.56 -12.70 2.17
N TRP A 80 -17.78 -11.63 1.41
CA TRP A 80 -17.19 -10.32 1.69
C TRP A 80 -17.62 -9.78 3.06
N ASN A 81 -18.92 -9.87 3.40
CA ASN A 81 -19.45 -9.41 4.69
C ASN A 81 -18.81 -10.18 5.86
N LYS A 82 -18.68 -11.51 5.74
CA LYS A 82 -18.01 -12.38 6.72
C LYS A 82 -16.56 -11.95 6.93
N MET A 83 -15.78 -11.88 5.86
CA MET A 83 -14.35 -11.60 5.94
C MET A 83 -14.07 -10.15 6.38
N LYS A 84 -14.86 -9.19 5.92
CA LYS A 84 -14.81 -7.80 6.41
C LYS A 84 -15.04 -7.72 7.91
N LYS A 85 -16.06 -8.43 8.43
CA LYS A 85 -16.34 -8.48 9.88
C LYS A 85 -15.16 -9.08 10.65
N VAL A 86 -14.58 -10.16 10.14
CA VAL A 86 -13.38 -10.78 10.74
C VAL A 86 -12.24 -9.78 10.82
N LEU A 87 -11.90 -9.08 9.73
CA LEU A 87 -10.83 -8.09 9.72
C LEU A 87 -11.08 -6.95 10.72
N MET A 88 -12.27 -6.35 10.68
CA MET A 88 -12.59 -5.20 11.52
C MET A 88 -12.61 -5.54 13.01
N THR A 89 -13.06 -6.74 13.37
CA THR A 89 -13.26 -7.12 14.77
C THR A 89 -12.03 -7.79 15.38
N HIS A 90 -11.38 -8.67 14.64
CA HIS A 90 -10.37 -9.58 15.19
C HIS A 90 -8.94 -9.29 14.74
N VAL A 91 -8.73 -8.61 13.60
CA VAL A 91 -7.40 -8.38 13.02
C VAL A 91 -6.97 -6.91 13.16
N LEU A 92 -7.80 -5.98 12.69
CA LEU A 92 -7.46 -4.55 12.58
C LEU A 92 -8.21 -3.66 13.57
N SER A 93 -8.79 -4.26 14.63
CA SER A 93 -9.45 -3.48 15.69
C SER A 93 -8.43 -2.66 16.50
N PRO A 94 -8.84 -1.54 17.13
CA PRO A 94 -7.94 -0.73 17.96
C PRO A 94 -7.23 -1.52 19.07
N LYS A 95 -7.94 -2.49 19.67
CA LYS A 95 -7.36 -3.39 20.69
C LYS A 95 -6.25 -4.25 20.10
N LYS A 96 -6.42 -4.78 18.89
CA LYS A 96 -5.40 -5.59 18.22
C LYS A 96 -4.24 -4.74 17.72
N HIS A 97 -4.52 -3.54 17.24
CA HIS A 97 -3.48 -2.58 16.89
C HIS A 97 -2.56 -2.29 18.09
N GLN A 98 -3.13 -2.02 19.26
CA GLN A 98 -2.35 -1.81 20.49
C GLN A 98 -1.59 -3.08 20.92
N TRP A 99 -2.23 -4.25 20.86
CA TRP A 99 -1.58 -5.53 21.21
C TRP A 99 -0.35 -5.86 20.35
N LEU A 100 -0.34 -5.44 19.09
CA LEU A 100 0.77 -5.64 18.15
C LEU A 100 1.79 -4.49 18.15
N TYR A 101 1.67 -3.53 19.05
CA TYR A 101 2.54 -2.34 19.10
C TYR A 101 4.02 -2.69 19.18
N SER A 102 4.40 -3.58 20.10
CA SER A 102 5.80 -3.98 20.29
C SER A 102 6.45 -4.54 19.03
N LYS A 103 5.69 -5.33 18.25
CA LYS A 103 6.16 -5.91 16.97
C LYS A 103 6.45 -4.84 15.93
N ARG A 104 5.64 -3.77 15.87
CA ARG A 104 5.86 -2.65 14.95
C ARG A 104 7.07 -1.80 15.37
N VAL A 105 7.25 -1.57 16.67
CA VAL A 105 8.42 -0.84 17.19
C VAL A 105 9.70 -1.62 16.93
N GLU A 106 9.71 -2.92 17.22
CA GLU A 106 10.86 -3.80 16.98
C GLU A 106 11.32 -3.71 15.52
N GLU A 107 10.40 -3.77 14.55
CA GLU A 107 10.77 -3.68 13.14
C GLU A 107 11.18 -2.26 12.71
N ALA A 108 10.66 -1.21 13.39
CA ALA A 108 11.15 0.15 13.17
C ALA A 108 12.58 0.34 13.68
N ASP A 109 12.95 -0.30 14.79
CA ASP A 109 14.32 -0.32 15.29
C ASP A 109 15.26 -1.08 14.34
N HIS A 110 14.80 -2.20 13.78
CA HIS A 110 15.54 -2.94 12.78
C HIS A 110 15.76 -2.15 11.47
N LEU A 111 14.79 -1.35 11.03
CA LEU A 111 14.96 -0.44 9.89
C LEU A 111 16.12 0.55 10.15
N VAL A 112 16.13 1.18 11.32
CA VAL A 112 17.20 2.12 11.71
C VAL A 112 18.55 1.40 11.78
N HIS A 113 18.59 0.21 12.37
CA HIS A 113 19.80 -0.61 12.45
C HIS A 113 20.35 -0.97 11.05
N TYR A 114 19.49 -1.40 10.14
CA TYR A 114 19.87 -1.71 8.75
C TYR A 114 20.50 -0.51 8.06
N VAL A 115 19.83 0.65 8.07
CA VAL A 115 20.35 1.87 7.43
C VAL A 115 21.67 2.33 8.10
N TYR A 116 21.75 2.23 9.43
CA TYR A 116 22.97 2.55 10.16
C TYR A 116 24.15 1.66 9.75
N ASN A 117 23.93 0.37 9.53
CA ASN A 117 24.93 -0.54 9.02
C ASN A 117 25.38 -0.23 7.58
N GLN A 118 24.44 0.25 6.71
CA GLN A 118 24.83 0.76 5.39
C GLN A 118 25.76 1.96 5.49
N CYS A 119 25.53 2.86 6.47
CA CYS A 119 26.39 4.02 6.71
C CYS A 119 27.80 3.62 7.13
N LYS A 120 27.98 2.49 7.86
CA LYS A 120 29.30 1.99 8.29
C LYS A 120 30.13 1.36 7.17
N LYS A 121 29.54 0.92 6.08
CA LYS A 121 30.26 0.29 4.95
C LYS A 121 31.23 1.23 4.25
N SER A 122 31.11 2.54 4.42
CA SER A 122 31.99 3.55 3.83
C SER A 122 32.45 4.55 4.89
N VAL A 123 33.67 4.36 5.38
CA VAL A 123 34.23 5.10 6.54
C VAL A 123 34.39 6.61 6.30
N HIS A 124 34.43 7.08 5.05
CA HIS A 124 34.74 8.48 4.73
C HIS A 124 33.64 9.30 4.06
N GLN A 125 32.55 8.68 3.55
CA GLN A 125 31.57 9.39 2.72
C GLN A 125 30.09 9.18 3.12
N GLY A 126 29.80 8.41 4.18
CA GLY A 126 28.43 7.94 4.49
C GLY A 126 28.05 6.75 3.59
N GLY A 127 26.93 6.11 3.88
CA GLY A 127 26.45 4.95 3.13
C GLY A 127 25.45 5.33 2.05
N ILE A 128 25.61 4.79 0.85
CA ILE A 128 24.55 4.83 -0.17
C ILE A 128 23.49 3.80 0.24
N VAL A 129 22.28 4.27 0.45
CA VAL A 129 21.12 3.46 0.86
C VAL A 129 20.11 3.40 -0.28
N ASN A 130 19.72 2.20 -0.64
CA ASN A 130 18.56 1.98 -1.51
C ASN A 130 17.29 2.12 -0.66
N LEU A 131 16.62 3.27 -0.77
CA LEU A 131 15.42 3.58 0.01
C LEU A 131 14.22 2.72 -0.38
N ARG A 132 14.11 2.29 -1.65
CA ARG A 132 13.07 1.34 -2.07
C ARG A 132 13.19 0.04 -1.29
N THR A 133 14.37 -0.58 -1.30
CA THR A 133 14.64 -1.82 -0.55
C THR A 133 14.36 -1.63 0.95
N ALA A 134 14.88 -0.56 1.56
CA ALA A 134 14.68 -0.30 2.98
C ALA A 134 13.20 -0.15 3.34
N ALA A 135 12.43 0.61 2.55
CA ALA A 135 11.01 0.86 2.81
C ALA A 135 10.14 -0.39 2.56
N GLN A 136 10.34 -1.10 1.45
CA GLN A 136 9.58 -2.30 1.11
C GLN A 136 9.79 -3.40 2.14
N HIS A 137 11.03 -3.66 2.52
CA HIS A 137 11.34 -4.70 3.49
C HIS A 137 10.93 -4.33 4.92
N TYR A 138 10.99 -3.05 5.30
CA TYR A 138 10.37 -2.61 6.55
C TYR A 138 8.87 -2.95 6.59
N CYS A 139 8.12 -2.56 5.56
CA CYS A 139 6.68 -2.81 5.49
C CYS A 139 6.36 -4.31 5.47
N ALA A 140 7.12 -5.10 4.71
CA ALA A 140 6.97 -6.55 4.65
C ALA A 140 7.30 -7.22 6.01
N ASN A 141 8.38 -6.78 6.67
CA ASN A 141 8.78 -7.32 7.97
C ASN A 141 7.78 -7.00 9.08
N VAL A 142 7.28 -5.74 9.16
CA VAL A 142 6.21 -5.37 10.10
C VAL A 142 5.00 -6.28 9.91
N THR A 143 4.53 -6.46 8.67
CA THR A 143 3.35 -7.25 8.37
C THR A 143 3.59 -8.73 8.69
N ARG A 144 4.75 -9.28 8.31
CA ARG A 144 5.15 -10.66 8.58
C ARG A 144 5.31 -10.94 10.07
N LYS A 145 5.93 -9.99 10.82
CA LYS A 145 6.06 -10.09 12.28
C LYS A 145 4.69 -10.10 12.96
N MET A 146 3.74 -9.29 12.48
CA MET A 146 2.37 -9.29 13.01
C MET A 146 1.59 -10.57 12.65
N LEU A 147 1.77 -11.09 11.42
CA LEU A 147 1.04 -12.27 10.94
C LEU A 147 1.60 -13.58 11.47
N PHE A 148 2.93 -13.74 11.51
CA PHE A 148 3.59 -15.03 11.75
C PHE A 148 4.55 -15.02 12.94
N ASN A 149 4.73 -13.89 13.60
CA ASN A 149 5.77 -13.66 14.60
C ASN A 149 7.20 -13.99 14.09
N LYS A 150 7.42 -13.87 12.79
CA LYS A 150 8.71 -14.07 12.13
C LYS A 150 9.14 -12.80 11.41
N ARG A 151 10.44 -12.48 11.44
CA ARG A 151 11.00 -11.36 10.68
C ARG A 151 11.31 -11.76 9.24
N PHE A 152 11.96 -12.91 9.05
CA PHE A 152 12.39 -13.44 7.76
C PHE A 152 11.79 -14.83 7.52
N PHE A 153 11.64 -15.21 6.26
CA PHE A 153 11.34 -16.59 5.85
C PHE A 153 12.62 -17.43 5.86
N GLY A 154 13.72 -16.88 5.35
CA GLY A 154 15.04 -17.47 5.37
C GLY A 154 15.99 -16.81 6.38
N GLU A 155 17.27 -16.78 6.05
CA GLU A 155 18.30 -16.06 6.81
C GLU A 155 18.49 -14.67 6.22
N GLY A 156 18.26 -13.63 7.04
CA GLY A 156 18.56 -12.26 6.63
C GLY A 156 20.08 -12.03 6.48
N MET A 157 20.45 -10.95 5.81
CA MET A 157 21.86 -10.57 5.65
C MET A 157 22.45 -10.11 6.98
N LYS A 158 23.78 -10.26 7.14
CA LYS A 158 24.54 -9.86 8.37
C LYS A 158 24.37 -8.39 8.75
N ASP A 159 24.06 -7.53 7.80
CA ASP A 159 23.80 -6.11 8.04
C ASP A 159 22.36 -5.81 8.47
N GLY A 160 21.52 -6.85 8.61
CA GLY A 160 20.10 -6.75 8.98
C GLY A 160 19.16 -6.52 7.80
N GLY A 161 19.68 -6.52 6.58
CA GLY A 161 18.91 -6.42 5.34
C GLY A 161 18.23 -7.73 4.93
N PRO A 162 17.44 -7.69 3.82
CA PRO A 162 16.76 -8.87 3.29
C PRO A 162 17.77 -9.90 2.76
N GLY A 163 17.40 -11.19 2.90
CA GLY A 163 18.03 -12.29 2.20
C GLY A 163 17.34 -12.59 0.87
N PHE A 164 17.78 -13.64 0.19
CA PHE A 164 17.24 -14.04 -1.11
C PHE A 164 15.72 -14.35 -1.03
N GLU A 165 15.29 -15.07 0.01
CA GLU A 165 13.89 -15.46 0.18
C GLU A 165 12.97 -14.25 0.35
N GLU A 166 13.46 -13.21 1.03
CA GLU A 166 12.71 -11.98 1.24
C GLU A 166 12.60 -11.16 -0.05
N GLU A 167 13.67 -11.10 -0.83
CA GLU A 167 13.68 -10.42 -2.13
C GLU A 167 12.75 -11.13 -3.11
N GLU A 168 12.87 -12.45 -3.28
CA GLU A 168 11.98 -13.27 -4.12
C GLU A 168 10.50 -13.07 -3.72
N TYR A 169 10.22 -13.08 -2.42
CA TYR A 169 8.86 -12.91 -1.92
C TYR A 169 8.29 -11.52 -2.17
N VAL A 170 9.07 -10.47 -1.90
CA VAL A 170 8.63 -9.07 -2.10
C VAL A 170 8.43 -8.78 -3.59
N ASP A 171 9.31 -9.25 -4.45
CA ASP A 171 9.16 -9.13 -5.91
C ASP A 171 7.89 -9.80 -6.41
N ALA A 172 7.57 -11.00 -5.88
CA ALA A 172 6.33 -11.70 -6.22
C ALA A 172 5.08 -10.92 -5.75
N LEU A 173 5.11 -10.30 -4.56
CA LEU A 173 4.02 -9.44 -4.08
C LEU A 173 3.78 -8.25 -5.01
N PHE A 174 4.84 -7.52 -5.39
CA PHE A 174 4.73 -6.35 -6.28
C PHE A 174 4.27 -6.74 -7.68
N SER A 175 4.75 -7.87 -8.19
CA SER A 175 4.27 -8.40 -9.46
C SER A 175 2.77 -8.72 -9.42
N CYS A 176 2.27 -9.38 -8.36
CA CYS A 176 0.83 -9.59 -8.17
C CYS A 176 0.04 -8.28 -8.13
N LEU A 177 0.54 -7.27 -7.38
CA LEU A 177 -0.11 -5.94 -7.28
C LEU A 177 -0.24 -5.25 -8.64
N ASN A 178 0.83 -5.25 -9.42
CA ASN A 178 0.82 -4.65 -10.75
C ASN A 178 -0.24 -5.30 -11.66
N HIS A 179 -0.45 -6.63 -11.52
CA HIS A 179 -1.44 -7.36 -12.29
C HIS A 179 -2.89 -7.17 -11.79
N ILE A 180 -3.10 -6.89 -10.50
CA ILE A 180 -4.42 -6.48 -9.98
C ILE A 180 -4.91 -5.19 -10.65
N TYR A 181 -4.00 -4.28 -10.96
CA TYR A 181 -4.31 -3.00 -11.61
C TYR A 181 -4.16 -3.03 -13.13
N ALA A 182 -3.69 -4.14 -13.70
CA ALA A 182 -3.51 -4.29 -15.14
C ALA A 182 -4.85 -4.49 -15.86
N PHE A 183 -4.84 -4.17 -17.15
CA PHE A 183 -5.97 -4.43 -18.06
C PHE A 183 -5.68 -5.72 -18.82
N CYS A 184 -6.13 -6.85 -18.30
CA CYS A 184 -6.02 -8.14 -18.95
C CYS A 184 -7.07 -8.28 -20.06
N ILE A 185 -6.69 -8.84 -21.20
CA ILE A 185 -7.61 -8.97 -22.36
C ILE A 185 -8.78 -9.89 -22.03
N SER A 186 -8.52 -11.00 -21.33
CA SER A 186 -9.55 -11.99 -20.98
C SER A 186 -10.64 -11.42 -20.07
N ASP A 187 -10.34 -10.40 -19.24
CA ASP A 187 -11.32 -9.75 -18.37
C ASP A 187 -12.40 -8.98 -19.15
N PHE A 188 -12.09 -8.55 -20.38
CA PHE A 188 -13.00 -7.77 -21.25
C PHE A 188 -13.54 -8.58 -22.43
N LEU A 189 -12.90 -9.69 -22.76
CA LEU A 189 -13.28 -10.58 -23.86
C LEU A 189 -13.31 -12.04 -23.32
N PRO A 190 -14.38 -12.45 -22.63
CA PRO A 190 -14.47 -13.75 -21.96
C PRO A 190 -14.28 -14.96 -22.89
N SER A 191 -14.53 -14.82 -24.20
CA SER A 191 -14.27 -15.87 -25.19
C SER A 191 -12.79 -16.20 -25.37
N LEU A 192 -11.88 -15.39 -24.80
CA LEU A 192 -10.43 -15.55 -24.89
C LEU A 192 -9.81 -16.03 -23.57
N ILE A 193 -10.64 -16.35 -22.57
CA ILE A 193 -10.17 -16.94 -21.28
C ILE A 193 -9.42 -18.24 -21.57
N GLY A 194 -8.28 -18.43 -20.92
CA GLY A 194 -7.41 -19.61 -21.06
C GLY A 194 -6.45 -19.56 -22.25
N LEU A 195 -6.52 -18.54 -23.13
CA LEU A 195 -5.53 -18.36 -24.20
C LEU A 195 -4.32 -17.53 -23.76
N ASP A 196 -4.43 -16.82 -22.64
CA ASP A 196 -3.38 -15.96 -22.04
C ASP A 196 -2.61 -15.11 -23.07
N LEU A 197 -3.34 -14.42 -23.95
CA LEU A 197 -2.77 -13.69 -25.10
C LEU A 197 -1.81 -12.55 -24.71
N ASP A 198 -1.91 -12.04 -23.50
CA ASP A 198 -1.07 -10.98 -22.96
C ASP A 198 -0.06 -11.48 -21.92
N GLY A 199 -0.05 -12.79 -21.58
CA GLY A 199 0.87 -13.43 -20.67
C GLY A 199 0.62 -13.13 -19.18
N HIS A 200 -0.47 -12.45 -18.83
CA HIS A 200 -0.77 -12.04 -17.47
C HIS A 200 -1.13 -13.20 -16.55
N GLU A 201 -1.88 -14.20 -17.05
CA GLU A 201 -2.30 -15.35 -16.26
C GLU A 201 -1.09 -16.15 -15.76
N LYS A 202 -0.16 -16.46 -16.66
CA LYS A 202 1.08 -17.19 -16.33
C LYS A 202 1.91 -16.44 -15.29
N VAL A 203 2.05 -15.12 -15.42
CA VAL A 203 2.81 -14.30 -14.47
C VAL A 203 2.15 -14.29 -13.10
N VAL A 204 0.84 -14.10 -13.02
CA VAL A 204 0.09 -14.09 -11.75
C VAL A 204 0.16 -15.46 -11.08
N MET A 205 -0.03 -16.55 -11.83
CA MET A 205 0.06 -17.91 -11.28
C MET A 205 1.44 -18.20 -10.70
N GLU A 206 2.51 -17.83 -11.39
CA GLU A 206 3.88 -18.09 -10.90
C GLU A 206 4.17 -17.27 -9.64
N ASN A 207 3.83 -16.00 -9.61
CA ASN A 207 4.04 -15.17 -8.42
C ASN A 207 3.16 -15.63 -7.23
N HIS A 208 1.92 -16.04 -7.48
CA HIS A 208 1.07 -16.62 -6.44
C HIS A 208 1.66 -17.96 -5.90
N ARG A 209 2.26 -18.79 -6.76
CA ARG A 209 2.99 -20.00 -6.36
C ARG A 209 4.18 -19.66 -5.46
N ILE A 210 4.96 -18.63 -5.79
CA ILE A 210 6.08 -18.14 -4.96
C ILE A 210 5.57 -17.68 -3.59
N ILE A 211 4.51 -16.89 -3.54
CA ILE A 211 3.91 -16.44 -2.28
C ILE A 211 3.48 -17.63 -1.43
N ASN A 212 2.81 -18.62 -2.02
CA ASN A 212 2.35 -19.82 -1.32
C ASN A 212 3.50 -20.71 -0.84
N LYS A 213 4.63 -20.76 -1.57
CA LYS A 213 5.86 -21.46 -1.14
C LYS A 213 6.29 -21.04 0.28
N TYR A 214 6.10 -19.76 0.62
CA TYR A 214 6.46 -19.23 1.93
C TYR A 214 5.34 -19.28 2.96
N HIS A 215 4.09 -19.11 2.54
CA HIS A 215 2.95 -19.10 3.45
C HIS A 215 2.53 -20.50 3.89
N ASP A 216 2.46 -21.45 2.96
CA ASP A 216 1.88 -22.78 3.19
C ASP A 216 2.55 -23.57 4.31
N PRO A 217 3.90 -23.65 4.38
CA PRO A 217 4.56 -24.38 5.45
C PRO A 217 4.21 -23.81 6.84
N ILE A 218 4.22 -22.47 6.98
CA ILE A 218 3.95 -21.81 8.25
C ILE A 218 2.50 -22.03 8.68
N ILE A 219 1.55 -21.87 7.75
CA ILE A 219 0.13 -22.05 8.05
C ILE A 219 -0.17 -23.51 8.39
N HIS A 220 0.41 -24.47 7.65
CA HIS A 220 0.22 -25.90 7.91
C HIS A 220 0.74 -26.29 9.29
N GLU A 221 1.99 -25.92 9.60
CA GLU A 221 2.60 -26.21 10.90
C GLU A 221 1.78 -25.60 12.04
N ARG A 222 1.36 -24.34 11.90
CA ARG A 222 0.61 -23.64 12.94
C ARG A 222 -0.78 -24.24 13.18
N VAL A 223 -1.49 -24.62 12.11
CA VAL A 223 -2.78 -25.31 12.22
C VAL A 223 -2.61 -26.65 12.94
N GLN A 224 -1.51 -27.38 12.66
CA GLN A 224 -1.22 -28.64 13.33
C GLN A 224 -0.90 -28.44 14.81
N GLN A 225 -0.06 -27.47 15.16
CA GLN A 225 0.27 -27.12 16.56
C GLN A 225 -0.97 -26.83 17.40
N TRP A 226 -1.96 -26.11 16.84
CA TRP A 226 -3.24 -25.84 17.51
C TRP A 226 -4.10 -27.09 17.63
N LYS A 227 -4.13 -27.96 16.64
CA LYS A 227 -4.90 -29.24 16.68
C LYS A 227 -4.34 -30.20 17.72
N ASP A 228 -3.03 -30.29 17.81
CA ASP A 228 -2.34 -31.23 18.72
C ASP A 228 -2.24 -30.69 20.16
N GLY A 229 -2.70 -29.43 20.39
CA GLY A 229 -2.59 -28.78 21.69
C GLY A 229 -1.16 -28.40 22.09
N ALA A 230 -0.22 -28.46 21.15
CA ALA A 230 1.16 -28.01 21.34
C ALA A 230 1.26 -26.50 21.52
N LYS A 231 0.36 -25.72 20.90
CA LYS A 231 0.21 -24.30 21.07
C LYS A 231 -1.10 -23.98 21.82
N LYS A 232 -0.99 -23.10 22.86
CA LYS A 232 -2.13 -22.77 23.74
C LYS A 232 -2.43 -21.26 23.76
N ASP A 233 -1.44 -20.43 23.47
CA ASP A 233 -1.55 -18.99 23.54
C ASP A 233 -1.44 -18.34 22.15
N THR A 234 -2.21 -17.27 21.96
CA THR A 234 -2.16 -16.47 20.72
C THR A 234 -1.03 -15.43 20.80
N GLU A 235 -0.11 -15.48 19.84
CA GLU A 235 1.05 -14.58 19.78
C GLU A 235 1.02 -13.66 18.56
N ASP A 236 0.26 -14.03 17.53
CA ASP A 236 0.20 -13.33 16.25
C ASP A 236 -1.19 -13.41 15.61
N LEU A 237 -1.35 -12.77 14.46
CA LEU A 237 -2.63 -12.74 13.75
C LEU A 237 -3.01 -14.09 13.14
N LEU A 238 -2.06 -14.93 12.78
CA LEU A 238 -2.34 -16.30 12.29
C LEU A 238 -3.01 -17.13 13.39
N ASP A 239 -2.49 -17.05 14.61
CA ASP A 239 -3.10 -17.73 15.77
C ASP A 239 -4.54 -17.29 15.98
N ILE A 240 -4.79 -15.97 15.87
CA ILE A 240 -6.13 -15.43 15.99
C ILE A 240 -7.04 -16.02 14.91
N LEU A 241 -6.64 -15.96 13.63
CA LEU A 241 -7.47 -16.47 12.53
C LEU A 241 -7.79 -17.96 12.66
N ILE A 242 -6.82 -18.78 13.11
CA ILE A 242 -6.99 -20.23 13.31
C ILE A 242 -7.97 -20.51 14.47
N THR A 243 -7.93 -19.71 15.54
CA THR A 243 -8.69 -19.98 16.77
C THR A 243 -10.08 -19.37 16.79
N LEU A 244 -10.47 -18.58 15.76
CA LEU A 244 -11.82 -18.05 15.67
C LEU A 244 -12.86 -19.14 15.55
N LYS A 245 -13.92 -19.03 16.35
CA LYS A 245 -15.04 -19.98 16.39
C LYS A 245 -16.36 -19.29 16.07
N ASP A 246 -17.25 -20.01 15.44
CA ASP A 246 -18.63 -19.63 15.26
C ASP A 246 -19.44 -19.78 16.57
N ARG A 247 -20.73 -19.45 16.53
CA ARG A 247 -21.63 -19.59 17.67
C ARG A 247 -21.86 -21.03 18.15
N HIS A 248 -21.47 -22.01 17.33
CA HIS A 248 -21.60 -23.44 17.64
C HIS A 248 -20.27 -24.06 18.11
N GLY A 249 -19.20 -23.26 18.19
CA GLY A 249 -17.86 -23.71 18.61
C GLY A 249 -17.00 -24.31 17.48
N ASN A 250 -17.50 -24.31 16.23
CA ASN A 250 -16.73 -24.78 15.07
C ASN A 250 -15.75 -23.70 14.58
N PRO A 251 -14.66 -24.06 13.88
CA PRO A 251 -13.80 -23.08 13.23
C PRO A 251 -14.62 -22.13 12.35
N LEU A 252 -14.44 -20.82 12.54
CA LEU A 252 -15.15 -19.79 11.78
C LEU A 252 -14.63 -19.71 10.35
N LEU A 253 -13.32 -19.93 10.16
CA LEU A 253 -12.62 -19.82 8.88
C LEU A 253 -12.09 -21.17 8.43
N SER A 254 -12.22 -21.46 7.14
CA SER A 254 -11.51 -22.54 6.49
C SER A 254 -10.02 -22.20 6.36
N LYS A 255 -9.18 -23.19 6.10
CA LYS A 255 -7.76 -23.00 5.85
C LYS A 255 -7.52 -22.14 4.61
N ASP A 256 -8.31 -22.31 3.56
CA ASP A 256 -8.20 -21.53 2.32
C ASP A 256 -8.61 -20.07 2.53
N GLU A 257 -9.63 -19.79 3.35
CA GLU A 257 -9.99 -18.44 3.75
C GLU A 257 -8.87 -17.76 4.55
N ILE A 258 -8.20 -18.50 5.44
CA ILE A 258 -7.05 -17.99 6.20
C ILE A 258 -5.90 -17.65 5.24
N LYS A 259 -5.55 -18.55 4.31
CA LYS A 259 -4.51 -18.30 3.30
C LYS A 259 -4.81 -17.09 2.44
N ALA A 260 -5.99 -17.03 1.86
CA ALA A 260 -6.43 -15.92 1.02
C ALA A 260 -6.36 -14.58 1.77
N GLN A 261 -6.82 -14.55 3.02
CA GLN A 261 -6.81 -13.34 3.83
C GLN A 261 -5.39 -12.90 4.21
N ILE A 262 -4.49 -13.81 4.53
CA ILE A 262 -3.07 -13.52 4.82
C ILE A 262 -2.39 -12.94 3.58
N THR A 263 -2.56 -13.56 2.41
CA THR A 263 -2.01 -13.08 1.15
C THR A 263 -2.50 -11.67 0.85
N GLU A 264 -3.80 -11.42 1.02
CA GLU A 264 -4.38 -10.10 0.77
C GLU A 264 -3.87 -9.02 1.73
N ILE A 265 -3.67 -9.35 3.03
CA ILE A 265 -3.07 -8.42 4.00
C ILE A 265 -1.63 -8.08 3.61
N MET A 266 -0.82 -9.08 3.22
CA MET A 266 0.57 -8.86 2.79
C MET A 266 0.64 -7.97 1.56
N VAL A 267 -0.15 -8.27 0.54
CA VAL A 267 -0.22 -7.48 -0.71
C VAL A 267 -0.64 -6.04 -0.41
N ALA A 268 -1.62 -5.82 0.47
CA ALA A 268 -2.17 -4.49 0.74
C ALA A 268 -1.28 -3.60 1.62
N ALA A 269 -0.49 -4.20 2.54
CA ALA A 269 0.23 -3.45 3.57
C ALA A 269 1.64 -3.00 3.14
N VAL A 270 2.23 -3.63 2.12
CA VAL A 270 3.63 -3.38 1.76
C VAL A 270 3.79 -2.20 0.81
N ASP A 271 2.97 -2.10 -0.21
CA ASP A 271 3.18 -1.17 -1.33
C ASP A 271 2.90 0.30 -0.96
N ASN A 272 1.72 0.61 -0.41
CA ASN A 272 1.32 2.00 -0.19
C ASN A 272 2.29 2.81 0.68
N PRO A 273 2.74 2.34 1.87
CA PRO A 273 3.69 3.09 2.69
C PRO A 273 5.07 3.19 2.05
N SER A 274 5.56 2.12 1.42
CA SER A 274 6.89 2.09 0.83
C SER A 274 7.00 2.98 -0.40
N ASN A 275 6.02 2.95 -1.30
CA ASN A 275 5.95 3.80 -2.47
C ASN A 275 5.86 5.30 -2.10
N ALA A 276 5.01 5.64 -1.11
CA ALA A 276 4.90 7.00 -0.62
C ALA A 276 6.22 7.51 -0.02
N CYS A 277 6.93 6.65 0.71
CA CYS A 277 8.21 6.99 1.30
C CYS A 277 9.27 7.25 0.21
N GLU A 278 9.41 6.35 -0.75
CA GLU A 278 10.38 6.51 -1.85
C GLU A 278 10.14 7.81 -2.62
N TRP A 279 8.89 8.08 -3.03
CA TRP A 279 8.53 9.30 -3.75
C TRP A 279 8.74 10.57 -2.94
N ALA A 280 8.31 10.59 -1.68
CA ALA A 280 8.50 11.76 -0.83
C ALA A 280 9.98 12.08 -0.64
N PHE A 281 10.82 11.08 -0.39
CA PHE A 281 12.27 11.29 -0.27
C PHE A 281 12.89 11.76 -1.58
N ALA A 282 12.44 11.26 -2.73
CA ALA A 282 12.90 11.74 -4.03
C ALA A 282 12.58 13.22 -4.26
N GLU A 283 11.36 13.65 -3.93
CA GLU A 283 10.94 15.05 -3.99
C GLU A 283 11.68 15.93 -2.98
N MET A 284 11.83 15.47 -1.74
CA MET A 284 12.51 16.20 -0.67
C MET A 284 14.01 16.34 -0.92
N LEU A 285 14.66 15.38 -1.57
CA LEU A 285 16.05 15.49 -1.98
C LEU A 285 16.25 16.49 -3.10
N ASN A 286 15.24 16.72 -3.95
CA ASN A 286 15.24 17.79 -4.95
C ASN A 286 14.82 19.15 -4.36
N GLN A 287 14.25 19.17 -3.16
CA GLN A 287 13.75 20.37 -2.45
C GLN A 287 14.23 20.33 -0.99
N PRO A 288 15.54 20.62 -0.73
CA PRO A 288 16.17 20.44 0.59
C PRO A 288 15.47 21.19 1.73
N GLU A 289 14.82 22.31 1.43
CA GLU A 289 14.07 23.09 2.40
C GLU A 289 12.87 22.32 3.00
N ILE A 290 12.27 21.40 2.26
CA ILE A 290 11.19 20.54 2.77
C ILE A 290 11.78 19.47 3.72
N LEU A 291 12.95 18.90 3.35
CA LEU A 291 13.67 17.93 4.18
C LEU A 291 14.08 18.56 5.51
N GLU A 292 14.59 19.80 5.48
CA GLU A 292 15.00 20.57 6.65
C GLU A 292 13.83 20.81 7.61
N LYS A 293 12.70 21.36 7.12
CA LYS A 293 11.48 21.58 7.92
C LYS A 293 10.96 20.31 8.58
N ALA A 294 10.96 19.18 7.84
CA ALA A 294 10.54 17.88 8.42
C ALA A 294 11.48 17.42 9.54
N THR A 295 12.78 17.65 9.38
CA THR A 295 13.80 17.33 10.37
C THR A 295 13.72 18.22 11.61
N GLU A 296 13.49 19.53 11.41
CA GLU A 296 13.27 20.51 12.48
C GLU A 296 12.04 20.17 13.34
N GLU A 297 10.93 19.72 12.69
CA GLU A 297 9.76 19.27 13.44
C GLU A 297 10.11 18.07 14.34
N LEU A 298 10.86 17.11 13.84
CA LEU A 298 11.29 15.93 14.61
C LEU A 298 12.23 16.31 15.76
N ASP A 299 13.16 17.22 15.54
CA ASP A 299 14.05 17.72 16.59
C ASP A 299 13.29 18.45 17.71
N ARG A 300 12.28 19.24 17.34
CA ARG A 300 11.44 19.97 18.29
C ARG A 300 10.49 19.06 19.07
N VAL A 301 9.89 18.04 18.42
CA VAL A 301 8.87 17.18 19.04
C VAL A 301 9.48 16.01 19.80
N VAL A 302 10.50 15.38 19.24
CA VAL A 302 11.10 14.13 19.76
C VAL A 302 12.46 14.38 20.41
N GLY A 303 13.24 15.30 19.86
CA GLY A 303 14.63 15.53 20.23
C GLY A 303 15.58 14.51 19.61
N LYS A 304 16.82 14.47 20.15
CA LYS A 304 17.92 13.65 19.63
C LYS A 304 18.34 12.52 20.58
N GLU A 305 17.75 12.45 21.78
CA GLU A 305 18.17 11.51 22.82
C GLU A 305 17.43 10.17 22.78
N ARG A 306 16.42 10.05 21.95
CA ARG A 306 15.63 8.83 21.72
C ARG A 306 15.10 8.76 20.30
N LEU A 307 14.72 7.57 19.87
CA LEU A 307 14.01 7.39 18.61
C LEU A 307 12.50 7.71 18.77
N VAL A 308 11.88 8.19 17.67
CA VAL A 308 10.45 8.48 17.61
C VAL A 308 9.61 7.25 17.93
N GLN A 309 8.49 7.45 18.62
CA GLN A 309 7.50 6.44 19.00
C GLN A 309 6.11 6.79 18.42
N GLU A 310 5.17 5.83 18.36
CA GLU A 310 3.80 6.10 17.89
C GLU A 310 3.07 7.19 18.69
N SER A 311 3.43 7.36 19.98
CA SER A 311 2.90 8.43 20.84
C SER A 311 3.24 9.84 20.35
N ASP A 312 4.32 10.00 19.58
CA ASP A 312 4.76 11.30 19.06
C ASP A 312 3.95 11.74 17.83
N PHE A 313 3.31 10.80 17.13
CA PHE A 313 2.64 11.05 15.84
C PHE A 313 1.57 12.14 15.89
N ALA A 314 0.93 12.34 17.05
CA ALA A 314 -0.07 13.39 17.19
C ALA A 314 0.48 14.80 16.96
N HIS A 315 1.80 14.97 17.08
CA HIS A 315 2.51 16.25 16.98
C HIS A 315 3.40 16.37 15.73
N LEU A 316 3.48 15.32 14.89
CA LEU A 316 4.28 15.30 13.65
C LEU A 316 3.41 15.71 12.45
N ASN A 317 2.99 16.97 12.39
CA ASN A 317 2.09 17.44 11.34
C ASN A 317 2.81 17.64 10.00
N TYR A 318 4.04 18.17 10.00
CA TYR A 318 4.78 18.40 8.76
C TYR A 318 5.24 17.08 8.13
N VAL A 319 5.73 16.13 8.93
CA VAL A 319 6.07 14.78 8.46
C VAL A 319 4.85 14.08 7.83
N LYS A 320 3.67 14.19 8.47
CA LYS A 320 2.43 13.65 7.90
C LYS A 320 1.97 14.40 6.65
N ALA A 321 2.21 15.72 6.58
CA ALA A 321 1.91 16.51 5.38
C ALA A 321 2.79 16.08 4.19
N CYS A 322 4.07 15.76 4.40
CA CYS A 322 4.94 15.18 3.37
C CYS A 322 4.41 13.85 2.85
N ALA A 323 4.00 12.94 3.75
CA ALA A 323 3.41 11.65 3.37
C ALA A 323 2.08 11.83 2.61
N ARG A 324 1.24 12.76 3.07
CA ARG A 324 -0.05 13.08 2.45
C ARG A 324 0.12 13.67 1.05
N GLU A 325 1.15 14.51 0.85
CA GLU A 325 1.48 15.07 -0.44
C GLU A 325 2.02 14.01 -1.41
N ALA A 326 2.80 13.05 -0.91
CA ALA A 326 3.22 11.90 -1.71
C ALA A 326 2.01 11.07 -2.19
N PHE A 327 1.03 10.78 -1.32
CA PHE A 327 -0.20 10.09 -1.73
C PHE A 327 -0.99 10.85 -2.80
N ARG A 328 -0.99 12.19 -2.73
CA ARG A 328 -1.68 13.05 -3.71
C ARG A 328 -0.97 13.04 -5.06
N LEU A 329 0.32 13.33 -5.06
CA LEU A 329 1.10 13.60 -6.28
C LEU A 329 1.59 12.32 -6.95
N HIS A 330 1.99 11.32 -6.13
CA HIS A 330 2.59 10.07 -6.56
C HIS A 330 1.81 8.85 -6.01
N PRO A 331 0.56 8.65 -6.45
CA PRO A 331 -0.23 7.53 -5.94
C PRO A 331 0.37 6.20 -6.38
N VAL A 332 0.17 5.19 -5.55
CA VAL A 332 0.67 3.81 -5.74
C VAL A 332 0.13 3.13 -7.02
N ALA A 333 -1.04 3.54 -7.48
CA ALA A 333 -1.67 3.01 -8.69
C ALA A 333 -2.41 4.13 -9.43
N PRO A 334 -2.58 4.03 -10.77
CA PRO A 334 -3.25 5.07 -11.54
C PRO A 334 -4.73 5.21 -11.21
N PHE A 335 -5.39 4.11 -10.84
CA PHE A 335 -6.80 4.05 -10.45
C PHE A 335 -6.96 3.41 -9.07
N ASN A 336 -8.07 3.71 -8.39
CA ASN A 336 -8.51 2.93 -7.24
C ASN A 336 -8.87 1.50 -7.69
N VAL A 337 -8.89 0.54 -6.76
CA VAL A 337 -9.43 -0.80 -7.08
C VAL A 337 -10.83 -0.61 -7.67
N PRO A 338 -11.12 -1.15 -8.87
CA PRO A 338 -12.35 -0.85 -9.58
C PRO A 338 -13.60 -1.20 -8.78
N HIS A 339 -14.65 -0.39 -8.97
CA HIS A 339 -15.99 -0.65 -8.45
C HIS A 339 -16.90 -1.14 -9.58
N VAL A 340 -17.92 -1.94 -9.25
CA VAL A 340 -18.91 -2.43 -10.21
C VAL A 340 -20.29 -1.95 -9.83
N SER A 341 -21.06 -1.44 -10.82
CA SER A 341 -22.46 -1.12 -10.63
C SER A 341 -23.31 -2.37 -10.48
N ALA A 342 -23.99 -2.52 -9.34
CA ALA A 342 -24.89 -3.64 -9.07
C ALA A 342 -26.26 -3.50 -9.77
N ALA A 343 -26.64 -2.29 -10.20
CA ALA A 343 -27.90 -1.96 -10.87
C ALA A 343 -27.72 -0.82 -11.88
N ASP A 344 -28.66 -0.66 -12.78
CA ASP A 344 -28.76 0.55 -13.59
C ASP A 344 -29.02 1.76 -12.68
N THR A 345 -28.31 2.86 -12.94
CA THR A 345 -28.44 4.08 -12.12
C THR A 345 -28.02 5.32 -12.91
N THR A 346 -28.15 6.50 -12.29
CA THR A 346 -27.69 7.76 -12.85
C THR A 346 -26.72 8.42 -11.88
N VAL A 347 -25.56 8.87 -12.37
CA VAL A 347 -24.53 9.62 -11.62
C VAL A 347 -24.15 10.85 -12.44
N ALA A 348 -24.14 12.02 -11.83
CA ALA A 348 -23.82 13.30 -12.48
C ALA A 348 -24.62 13.51 -13.80
N ASN A 349 -25.90 13.12 -13.82
CA ASN A 349 -26.80 13.12 -14.98
C ASN A 349 -26.44 12.15 -16.12
N TYR A 350 -25.47 11.24 -15.92
CA TYR A 350 -25.14 10.19 -16.89
C TYR A 350 -25.76 8.86 -16.47
N PHE A 351 -26.37 8.17 -17.41
CA PHE A 351 -26.86 6.80 -17.20
C PHE A 351 -25.68 5.83 -17.09
N ILE A 352 -25.66 5.06 -16.02
CA ILE A 352 -24.65 4.05 -15.71
C ILE A 352 -25.29 2.67 -15.77
N PRO A 353 -25.02 1.86 -16.78
CA PRO A 353 -25.58 0.52 -16.89
C PRO A 353 -25.06 -0.40 -15.75
N LYS A 354 -25.89 -1.33 -15.33
CA LYS A 354 -25.49 -2.44 -14.47
C LYS A 354 -24.28 -3.17 -15.04
N GLY A 355 -23.33 -3.54 -14.19
CA GLY A 355 -22.09 -4.22 -14.58
C GLY A 355 -20.99 -3.28 -15.09
N SER A 356 -21.20 -1.96 -15.13
CA SER A 356 -20.16 -0.99 -15.48
C SER A 356 -19.05 -0.98 -14.45
N TYR A 357 -17.79 -0.91 -14.91
CA TYR A 357 -16.61 -0.76 -14.05
C TYR A 357 -16.29 0.72 -13.86
N VAL A 358 -16.28 1.19 -12.63
CA VAL A 358 -15.95 2.58 -12.27
C VAL A 358 -14.51 2.66 -11.83
N LEU A 359 -13.70 3.47 -12.50
CA LEU A 359 -12.29 3.69 -12.26
C LEU A 359 -12.05 5.11 -11.74
N LEU A 360 -11.97 5.29 -10.43
CA LEU A 360 -11.60 6.57 -9.87
C LEU A 360 -10.10 6.82 -10.08
N SER A 361 -9.78 7.82 -10.86
CA SER A 361 -8.39 8.13 -11.18
C SER A 361 -7.67 8.80 -10.01
N ARG A 362 -6.71 8.10 -9.43
CA ARG A 362 -5.85 8.70 -8.38
C ARG A 362 -5.00 9.83 -8.92
N LEU A 363 -4.45 9.66 -10.14
CA LEU A 363 -3.68 10.71 -10.82
C LEU A 363 -4.56 11.91 -11.18
N GLY A 364 -5.73 11.65 -11.78
CA GLY A 364 -6.64 12.71 -12.21
C GLY A 364 -7.17 13.54 -11.03
N LEU A 365 -7.57 12.89 -9.93
CA LEU A 365 -8.02 13.57 -8.72
C LEU A 365 -6.88 14.35 -8.04
N GLY A 366 -5.75 13.69 -7.78
CA GLY A 366 -4.63 14.30 -7.06
C GLY A 366 -3.90 15.40 -7.82
N ARG A 367 -4.04 15.45 -9.14
CA ARG A 367 -3.40 16.46 -10.02
C ARG A 367 -4.42 17.38 -10.73
N ASN A 368 -5.67 17.42 -10.27
CA ASN A 368 -6.72 18.22 -10.87
C ASN A 368 -6.47 19.71 -10.64
N PRO A 369 -6.23 20.52 -11.70
CA PRO A 369 -5.95 21.95 -11.56
C PRO A 369 -7.16 22.77 -11.10
N LYS A 370 -8.38 22.24 -11.17
CA LYS A 370 -9.59 22.87 -10.62
C LYS A 370 -9.65 22.76 -9.09
N VAL A 371 -8.89 21.84 -8.50
CA VAL A 371 -8.91 21.52 -7.07
C VAL A 371 -7.61 21.95 -6.37
N TRP A 372 -6.49 21.83 -7.08
CA TRP A 372 -5.16 22.05 -6.53
C TRP A 372 -4.44 23.19 -7.24
N ASP A 373 -4.03 24.18 -6.48
CA ASP A 373 -3.07 25.17 -6.96
C ASP A 373 -1.71 24.52 -7.18
N GLU A 374 -1.02 24.85 -8.29
CA GLU A 374 0.24 24.23 -8.69
C GLU A 374 0.22 22.69 -8.55
N PRO A 375 -0.70 21.98 -9.25
CA PRO A 375 -1.04 20.58 -8.98
C PRO A 375 0.12 19.59 -9.14
N LEU A 376 1.15 19.96 -9.90
CA LEU A 376 2.32 19.12 -10.17
C LEU A 376 3.52 19.40 -9.24
N LYS A 377 3.43 20.41 -8.37
CA LYS A 377 4.46 20.69 -7.38
C LYS A 377 4.22 19.88 -6.11
N PHE A 378 5.30 19.34 -5.57
CA PHE A 378 5.30 18.72 -4.24
C PHE A 378 5.37 19.83 -3.18
N LYS A 379 4.26 20.09 -2.50
CA LYS A 379 4.09 21.19 -1.55
C LYS A 379 3.32 20.73 -0.31
N PRO A 380 4.01 20.20 0.70
CA PRO A 380 3.38 19.69 1.93
C PRO A 380 2.53 20.75 2.65
N GLU A 381 2.90 22.02 2.56
CA GLU A 381 2.22 23.14 3.21
C GLU A 381 0.74 23.26 2.86
N ARG A 382 0.31 22.75 1.69
CA ARG A 382 -1.11 22.72 1.29
C ARG A 382 -2.00 21.88 2.20
N HIS A 383 -1.39 20.99 3.00
CA HIS A 383 -2.09 20.13 3.94
C HIS A 383 -2.04 20.62 5.39
N LEU A 384 -1.33 21.73 5.64
CA LEU A 384 -1.24 22.33 6.96
C LEU A 384 -2.42 23.29 7.16
N ASN A 385 -3.05 23.17 8.31
CA ASN A 385 -4.02 24.14 8.83
C ASN A 385 -3.62 24.41 10.28
N GLU A 386 -3.56 25.67 10.66
CA GLU A 386 -3.15 26.09 12.01
C GLU A 386 -4.04 25.52 13.12
N MET A 387 -5.30 25.20 12.79
CA MET A 387 -6.30 24.74 13.76
C MET A 387 -6.50 23.23 13.81
N GLU A 388 -5.96 22.46 12.86
CA GLU A 388 -6.26 21.04 12.73
C GLU A 388 -5.01 20.17 12.66
N LYS A 389 -5.07 19.00 13.31
CA LYS A 389 -4.02 17.97 13.18
C LYS A 389 -4.09 17.34 11.79
N VAL A 390 -2.93 17.21 11.14
CA VAL A 390 -2.85 16.53 9.84
C VAL A 390 -3.16 15.05 10.02
N VAL A 391 -4.11 14.56 9.22
CA VAL A 391 -4.45 13.13 9.09
C VAL A 391 -4.15 12.65 7.68
N LEU A 392 -3.81 11.37 7.51
CA LEU A 392 -3.46 10.83 6.19
C LEU A 392 -4.70 10.50 5.33
N THR A 393 -5.90 10.49 5.91
CA THR A 393 -7.16 10.24 5.19
C THR A 393 -7.62 11.48 4.42
N GLU A 394 -8.33 11.28 3.30
CA GLU A 394 -8.98 12.34 2.53
C GLU A 394 -10.45 11.97 2.27
N ASN A 395 -11.35 12.59 3.01
CA ASN A 395 -12.76 12.24 2.97
C ASN A 395 -13.52 12.84 1.78
N ASN A 396 -13.00 13.92 1.18
CA ASN A 396 -13.67 14.61 0.05
C ASN A 396 -13.18 14.11 -1.32
N LEU A 397 -12.38 13.03 -1.35
CA LEU A 397 -11.86 12.42 -2.56
C LEU A 397 -11.14 13.40 -3.51
N ARG A 398 -10.60 14.50 -2.98
CA ARG A 398 -9.73 15.40 -3.75
C ARG A 398 -8.46 14.68 -4.23
N PHE A 399 -8.04 13.67 -3.49
CA PHE A 399 -7.15 12.57 -3.89
C PHE A 399 -7.54 11.31 -3.13
N ILE A 400 -7.02 10.14 -3.52
CA ILE A 400 -7.36 8.88 -2.86
C ILE A 400 -6.14 8.37 -2.08
N SER A 401 -6.20 8.48 -0.74
CA SER A 401 -5.29 7.79 0.17
C SER A 401 -5.88 6.44 0.61
N PHE A 402 -6.87 6.49 1.48
CA PHE A 402 -7.54 5.30 2.05
C PHE A 402 -8.95 5.07 1.50
N SER A 403 -9.40 5.87 0.51
CA SER A 403 -10.75 5.83 -0.05
C SER A 403 -11.85 6.09 1.02
N THR A 404 -13.10 5.83 0.70
CA THR A 404 -14.25 6.06 1.58
C THR A 404 -15.37 5.05 1.27
N GLY A 405 -16.47 5.09 2.02
CA GLY A 405 -17.64 4.25 1.84
C GLY A 405 -17.43 2.80 2.28
N LYS A 406 -18.28 1.91 1.81
CA LYS A 406 -18.26 0.48 2.20
C LYS A 406 -16.95 -0.22 1.85
N ARG A 407 -16.25 0.24 0.82
CA ARG A 407 -14.96 -0.25 0.35
C ARG A 407 -13.78 0.63 0.76
N GLY A 408 -14.00 1.62 1.65
CA GLY A 408 -12.93 2.36 2.29
C GLY A 408 -11.95 1.41 3.00
N CYS A 409 -10.69 1.82 3.10
CA CYS A 409 -9.63 0.99 3.66
C CYS A 409 -9.92 0.62 5.11
N ILE A 410 -9.91 -0.67 5.42
CA ILE A 410 -10.07 -1.18 6.80
C ILE A 410 -8.78 -0.98 7.60
N GLY A 411 -7.64 -0.95 6.92
CA GLY A 411 -6.29 -0.83 7.51
C GLY A 411 -5.82 0.60 7.78
N VAL A 412 -6.71 1.60 7.89
CA VAL A 412 -6.33 3.02 8.07
C VAL A 412 -5.36 3.22 9.23
N SER A 413 -5.65 2.65 10.39
CA SER A 413 -4.80 2.80 11.58
C SER A 413 -3.41 2.19 11.36
N LEU A 414 -3.36 0.98 10.83
CA LEU A 414 -2.09 0.30 10.54
C LEU A 414 -1.29 1.03 9.45
N GLY A 415 -1.92 1.37 8.34
CA GLY A 415 -1.26 2.08 7.24
C GLY A 415 -0.75 3.46 7.65
N THR A 416 -1.52 4.19 8.47
CA THR A 416 -1.09 5.47 9.04
C THR A 416 0.11 5.30 9.95
N SER A 417 0.08 4.33 10.87
CA SER A 417 1.21 4.06 11.78
C SER A 417 2.47 3.64 11.03
N MET A 418 2.34 2.71 10.07
CA MET A 418 3.48 2.24 9.28
C MET A 418 4.09 3.37 8.44
N THR A 419 3.27 4.14 7.75
CA THR A 419 3.75 5.27 6.93
C THR A 419 4.44 6.32 7.79
N THR A 420 3.78 6.77 8.87
CA THR A 420 4.33 7.82 9.73
C THR A 420 5.63 7.36 10.42
N MET A 421 5.69 6.11 10.89
CA MET A 421 6.88 5.55 11.52
C MET A 421 8.04 5.45 10.53
N LEU A 422 7.80 4.96 9.31
CA LEU A 422 8.80 4.82 8.26
C LEU A 422 9.44 6.19 7.95
N PHE A 423 8.62 7.21 7.69
CA PHE A 423 9.10 8.56 7.43
C PHE A 423 9.86 9.13 8.63
N ALA A 424 9.26 9.09 9.80
CA ALA A 424 9.81 9.73 11.00
C ALA A 424 11.15 9.09 11.43
N ARG A 425 11.27 7.76 11.40
CA ARG A 425 12.52 7.06 11.74
C ARG A 425 13.65 7.37 10.78
N LEU A 426 13.39 7.38 9.47
CA LEU A 426 14.40 7.70 8.46
C LEU A 426 14.83 9.17 8.53
N LEU A 427 13.88 10.10 8.68
CA LEU A 427 14.17 11.54 8.77
C LEU A 427 14.86 11.93 10.09
N GLN A 428 14.46 11.31 11.21
CA GLN A 428 15.06 11.62 12.50
C GLN A 428 16.47 11.04 12.64
N ALA A 429 16.66 9.79 12.24
CA ALA A 429 17.91 9.09 12.52
C ALA A 429 19.06 9.46 11.57
N PHE A 430 18.77 9.97 10.39
CA PHE A 430 19.78 10.21 9.35
C PHE A 430 19.64 11.56 8.69
N THR A 431 20.78 12.15 8.33
CA THR A 431 20.86 13.24 7.35
C THR A 431 20.95 12.64 5.97
N TRP A 432 20.10 13.10 5.06
CA TRP A 432 20.01 12.58 3.71
C TRP A 432 20.52 13.62 2.70
N SER A 433 21.22 13.17 1.67
CA SER A 433 21.68 14.01 0.58
C SER A 433 21.76 13.23 -0.72
N LEU A 434 21.90 13.95 -1.84
CA LEU A 434 22.07 13.35 -3.13
C LEU A 434 23.33 12.47 -3.18
N PRO A 435 23.31 11.37 -3.96
CA PRO A 435 24.52 10.59 -4.23
C PRO A 435 25.63 11.44 -4.83
N PRO A 436 26.91 11.11 -4.61
CA PRO A 436 28.01 11.83 -5.22
C PRO A 436 27.87 11.96 -6.74
N ARG A 437 28.15 13.14 -7.29
CA ARG A 437 28.07 13.49 -8.72
C ARG A 437 26.64 13.58 -9.29
N GLN A 438 25.61 13.53 -8.47
CA GLN A 438 24.23 13.80 -8.88
C GLN A 438 23.83 15.21 -8.43
N SER A 439 23.15 15.96 -9.30
CA SER A 439 22.61 17.30 -9.01
C SER A 439 21.10 17.25 -8.67
N SER A 440 20.43 16.16 -9.01
CA SER A 440 19.01 15.93 -8.72
C SER A 440 18.65 14.45 -8.81
N ILE A 441 17.53 14.07 -8.23
CA ILE A 441 16.91 12.76 -8.42
C ILE A 441 16.00 12.82 -9.67
N ASP A 442 16.12 11.81 -10.52
CA ASP A 442 15.25 11.61 -11.67
C ASP A 442 13.85 11.12 -11.20
N LEU A 443 12.82 11.92 -11.43
CA LEU A 443 11.43 11.63 -11.04
C LEU A 443 10.64 10.91 -12.15
N THR A 444 11.31 10.26 -13.10
CA THR A 444 10.66 9.48 -14.14
C THR A 444 9.89 8.30 -13.53
N ILE A 445 8.61 8.18 -13.92
CA ILE A 445 7.74 7.06 -13.53
C ILE A 445 8.07 5.85 -14.40
N ALA A 446 8.14 4.66 -13.82
CA ALA A 446 8.32 3.41 -14.54
C ALA A 446 7.22 3.20 -15.62
N GLU A 447 7.52 2.41 -16.63
CA GLU A 447 6.57 2.20 -17.75
C GLU A 447 5.37 1.36 -17.34
N ASP A 448 5.58 0.37 -16.47
CA ASP A 448 4.62 -0.67 -16.08
C ASP A 448 3.97 -0.46 -14.71
N SER A 449 4.44 0.52 -13.94
CA SER A 449 3.97 0.79 -12.59
C SER A 449 3.92 2.29 -12.28
N MET A 450 3.58 2.65 -11.05
CA MET A 450 3.61 4.03 -10.55
C MET A 450 4.85 4.34 -9.70
N ALA A 451 5.79 3.41 -9.62
CA ALA A 451 7.04 3.60 -8.89
C ALA A 451 8.02 4.49 -9.69
N LEU A 452 9.08 4.95 -9.05
CA LEU A 452 10.22 5.54 -9.76
C LEU A 452 10.82 4.53 -10.75
N ALA A 453 11.20 4.98 -11.95
CA ALA A 453 11.80 4.11 -12.96
C ALA A 453 13.11 3.48 -12.46
N LYS A 454 13.85 4.21 -11.63
CA LYS A 454 15.05 3.71 -10.95
C LYS A 454 14.84 3.76 -9.45
N PRO A 455 15.22 2.71 -8.70
CA PRO A 455 15.16 2.75 -7.25
C PRO A 455 15.90 3.96 -6.68
N LEU A 456 15.29 4.64 -5.71
CA LEU A 456 15.91 5.79 -5.07
C LEU A 456 17.10 5.34 -4.23
N CYS A 457 18.28 5.78 -4.63
CA CYS A 457 19.49 5.67 -3.82
C CYS A 457 19.88 7.05 -3.30
N ALA A 458 20.14 7.16 -2.00
CA ALA A 458 20.53 8.40 -1.36
C ALA A 458 21.70 8.19 -0.39
N LEU A 459 22.48 9.23 -0.17
CA LEU A 459 23.56 9.21 0.82
C LEU A 459 22.96 9.48 2.21
N ALA A 460 23.17 8.54 3.12
CA ALA A 460 22.76 8.65 4.51
C ALA A 460 23.95 8.85 5.44
N LYS A 461 23.78 9.73 6.44
CA LYS A 461 24.74 9.92 7.53
C LYS A 461 24.00 9.89 8.86
N PRO A 462 24.48 9.12 9.86
CA PRO A 462 23.90 9.16 11.22
C PRO A 462 23.94 10.57 11.79
N ARG A 463 22.83 11.02 12.42
CA ARG A 463 22.71 12.37 12.98
C ARG A 463 22.39 12.41 14.48
N LEU A 464 22.06 11.26 15.06
CA LEU A 464 21.80 11.13 16.49
C LEU A 464 23.06 10.64 17.23
N PRO A 465 23.12 10.79 18.57
CA PRO A 465 24.19 10.20 19.38
C PRO A 465 24.26 8.66 19.16
N PRO A 466 25.48 8.08 19.10
CA PRO A 466 25.65 6.65 18.79
C PRO A 466 24.78 5.71 19.63
N GLN A 467 24.67 5.99 20.93
CA GLN A 467 23.89 5.15 21.87
C GLN A 467 22.38 5.10 21.59
N VAL A 468 21.87 5.97 20.73
CA VAL A 468 20.44 5.98 20.35
C VAL A 468 20.13 4.94 19.26
N TYR A 469 21.17 4.52 18.52
CA TYR A 469 20.98 3.53 17.44
C TYR A 469 20.86 2.12 17.99
N PRO A 470 19.85 1.33 17.54
CA PRO A 470 19.70 -0.05 17.97
C PRO A 470 20.93 -0.90 17.64
N GLY A 471 21.39 -1.70 18.61
CA GLY A 471 22.55 -2.61 18.41
C GLY A 471 23.92 -1.92 18.43
N TYR A 472 23.99 -0.71 18.99
CA TYR A 472 25.26 -0.04 19.23
C TYR A 472 25.95 -0.60 20.49
#